data_4e430c5e7d9c29f4495fbc6e4732c0f6
#
_entry.id   4e430c5e7d9c29f4495fbc6e4732c0f6
#
_cell.length_a   1.000
_cell.length_b   1.000
_cell.length_c   1.000
_cell.angle_alpha   90.00
_cell.angle_beta   90.00
_cell.angle_gamma   90.00
#
_symmetry.space_group_name_H-M   'P 1'
#
loop_
_entity.id
_entity.type
_entity.pdbx_description
1 polymer ?
#
loop_
_entity_poly.entity_id
_entity_poly.type
_entity_poly.pdbx_seq_one_letter_code
_entity_poly.pdbx_strand_id
1 'polypeptide(L)'
;MQNDSDRFFVLTGGPGSGKTTLIEALRRAGFATSPEAGRGIIRDQSDIGGPALPWHDRALFAELMLSWEMRSYQVAREQTGRPVFFDRGVPDTLGYLRLSGLPVPEHVSSAAERFRYNPRVFVAPPWPQIFAQDEERKQTLDEAERTYHALAGVYTELV
;
A
#
# COMPACT_ATOMS: atom_id res chain seq x y z
N MET A 1 -21.64 17.42 5.10
CA MET A 1 -20.21 17.24 5.43
C MET A 1 -19.63 16.16 4.54
N GLN A 2 -18.69 16.52 3.73
CA GLN A 2 -17.98 15.54 2.90
C GLN A 2 -17.10 14.70 3.81
N ASN A 3 -17.27 13.38 3.77
CA ASN A 3 -16.42 12.48 4.54
C ASN A 3 -15.06 12.41 3.84
N ASP A 4 -13.96 12.49 4.60
CA ASP A 4 -12.61 12.42 4.04
C ASP A 4 -12.40 11.16 3.18
N SER A 5 -13.02 10.05 3.57
CA SER A 5 -12.95 8.81 2.79
C SER A 5 -13.44 8.98 1.35
N ASP A 6 -14.38 9.88 1.09
CA ASP A 6 -14.93 10.05 -0.27
C ASP A 6 -13.89 10.58 -1.28
N ARG A 7 -12.87 11.28 -0.81
CA ARG A 7 -11.82 11.87 -1.66
C ARG A 7 -10.47 11.16 -1.59
N PHE A 8 -10.36 10.11 -0.79
CA PHE A 8 -9.13 9.35 -0.60
C PHE A 8 -9.18 8.05 -1.40
N PHE A 9 -8.43 8.00 -2.49
CA PHE A 9 -8.41 6.85 -3.39
C PHE A 9 -7.12 6.07 -3.23
N VAL A 10 -7.22 4.76 -3.04
CA VAL A 10 -6.06 3.88 -2.93
C VAL A 10 -5.75 3.23 -4.27
N LEU A 11 -4.49 3.25 -4.65
CA LEU A 11 -3.93 2.44 -5.72
C LEU A 11 -3.07 1.37 -5.06
N THR A 12 -3.36 0.11 -5.33
CA THR A 12 -2.61 -1.01 -4.77
C THR A 12 -2.35 -2.06 -5.86
N GLY A 13 -1.68 -3.13 -5.49
CA GLY A 13 -1.28 -4.19 -6.39
C GLY A 13 0.13 -4.65 -6.07
N GLY A 14 0.51 -5.78 -6.63
CA GLY A 14 1.84 -6.35 -6.43
C GLY A 14 2.93 -5.64 -7.23
N PRO A 15 4.19 -6.03 -7.04
CA PRO A 15 5.29 -5.56 -7.88
C PRO A 15 5.03 -5.86 -9.35
N GLY A 16 5.45 -4.95 -10.24
CA GLY A 16 5.27 -5.16 -11.67
C GLY A 16 3.87 -4.89 -12.21
N SER A 17 3.04 -4.22 -11.45
CA SER A 17 1.67 -3.90 -11.85
C SER A 17 1.52 -2.59 -12.63
N GLY A 18 2.60 -1.81 -12.80
CA GLY A 18 2.54 -0.50 -13.44
C GLY A 18 2.04 0.62 -12.53
N LYS A 19 1.91 0.37 -11.25
CA LYS A 19 1.38 1.31 -10.27
C LYS A 19 2.19 2.61 -10.19
N THR A 20 3.51 2.52 -10.23
CA THR A 20 4.40 3.69 -10.19
C THR A 20 4.16 4.62 -11.39
N THR A 21 3.97 4.05 -12.58
CA THR A 21 3.69 4.82 -13.80
C THR A 21 2.37 5.57 -13.67
N LEU A 22 1.35 4.92 -13.12
CA LEU A 22 0.04 5.53 -12.90
C LEU A 22 0.12 6.66 -11.89
N ILE A 23 0.80 6.47 -10.76
CA ILE A 23 0.99 7.50 -9.73
C ILE A 23 1.70 8.72 -10.32
N GLU A 24 2.75 8.52 -11.11
CA GLU A 24 3.47 9.61 -11.77
C GLU A 24 2.57 10.37 -12.76
N ALA A 25 1.73 9.66 -13.51
CA ALA A 25 0.78 10.29 -14.42
C ALA A 25 -0.24 11.16 -13.67
N LEU A 26 -0.74 10.68 -12.54
CA LEU A 26 -1.66 11.43 -11.68
C LEU A 26 -1.00 12.70 -11.14
N ARG A 27 0.25 12.59 -10.69
CA ARG A 27 1.02 13.73 -10.18
C ARG A 27 1.23 14.77 -11.28
N ARG A 28 1.57 14.37 -12.49
CA ARG A 28 1.73 15.26 -13.64
C ARG A 28 0.42 15.94 -14.03
N ALA A 29 -0.70 15.27 -13.81
CA ALA A 29 -2.03 15.83 -14.07
C ALA A 29 -2.48 16.82 -12.97
N GLY A 30 -1.68 17.02 -11.92
CA GLY A 30 -1.95 17.98 -10.87
C GLY A 30 -2.68 17.40 -9.65
N PHE A 31 -2.85 16.09 -9.58
CA PHE A 31 -3.47 15.47 -8.43
C PHE A 31 -2.49 15.29 -7.26
N ALA A 32 -2.99 15.43 -6.03
CA ALA A 32 -2.23 15.13 -4.84
C ALA A 32 -2.02 13.61 -4.74
N THR A 33 -0.81 13.20 -4.38
CA THR A 33 -0.45 11.79 -4.19
C THR A 33 0.24 11.61 -2.86
N SER A 34 0.12 10.41 -2.28
CA SER A 34 0.83 10.02 -1.05
C SER A 34 1.77 8.85 -1.36
N PRO A 35 3.06 8.94 -1.00
CA PRO A 35 4.05 7.95 -1.40
C PRO A 35 3.91 6.63 -0.64
N GLU A 36 4.43 5.56 -1.24
CA GLU A 36 4.44 4.23 -0.66
C GLU A 36 5.33 4.16 0.59
N ALA A 37 4.78 3.56 1.65
CA ALA A 37 5.49 3.41 2.91
C ALA A 37 6.67 2.44 2.84
N GLY A 38 6.48 1.29 2.21
CA GLY A 38 7.45 0.20 2.24
C GLY A 38 8.82 0.58 1.74
N ARG A 39 8.91 1.28 0.61
CA ARG A 39 10.20 1.71 0.04
C ARG A 39 10.92 2.69 0.94
N GLY A 40 10.19 3.63 1.52
CA GLY A 40 10.76 4.60 2.44
C GLY A 40 11.31 3.95 3.69
N ILE A 41 10.59 3.01 4.27
CA ILE A 41 11.02 2.26 5.46
C ILE A 41 12.26 1.43 5.15
N ILE A 42 12.26 0.70 4.03
CA ILE A 42 13.42 -0.11 3.63
C ILE A 42 14.67 0.77 3.49
N ARG A 43 14.55 1.91 2.82
CA ARG A 43 15.66 2.84 2.67
C ARG A 43 16.17 3.33 4.03
N ASP A 44 15.25 3.81 4.88
CA ASP A 44 15.61 4.39 6.17
C ASP A 44 16.25 3.34 7.10
N GLN A 45 15.65 2.15 7.17
CA GLN A 45 16.18 1.06 8.00
C GLN A 45 17.53 0.56 7.48
N SER A 46 17.71 0.48 6.18
CA SER A 46 18.98 0.10 5.58
C SER A 46 20.08 1.12 5.92
N ASP A 47 19.74 2.41 5.88
CA ASP A 47 20.70 3.49 6.18
C ASP A 47 21.17 3.46 7.63
N ILE A 48 20.30 3.08 8.57
CA ILE A 48 20.65 3.09 10.00
C ILE A 48 21.01 1.70 10.55
N GLY A 49 21.00 0.67 9.71
CA GLY A 49 21.22 -0.71 10.17
C GLY A 49 20.11 -1.23 11.05
N GLY A 50 18.89 -0.75 10.86
CA GLY A 50 17.73 -1.13 11.65
C GLY A 50 17.14 -2.49 11.25
N PRO A 51 16.39 -3.15 12.16
CA PRO A 51 15.87 -4.49 11.94
C PRO A 51 14.54 -4.56 11.20
N ALA A 52 13.85 -3.43 11.00
CA ALA A 52 12.50 -3.42 10.41
C ALA A 52 12.56 -3.52 8.89
N LEU A 53 12.92 -4.69 8.40
CA LEU A 53 13.08 -5.01 6.97
C LEU A 53 12.28 -6.29 6.66
N PRO A 54 11.71 -6.43 5.45
CA PRO A 54 10.92 -7.61 5.09
C PRO A 54 11.70 -8.92 5.16
N TRP A 55 13.03 -8.87 4.97
CA TRP A 55 13.90 -10.04 5.01
C TRP A 55 14.54 -10.29 6.38
N HIS A 56 14.23 -9.45 7.37
CA HIS A 56 14.80 -9.57 8.71
C HIS A 56 13.73 -9.69 9.79
N ASP A 57 12.82 -8.73 9.88
CA ASP A 57 11.74 -8.73 10.87
C ASP A 57 10.45 -8.20 10.23
N ARG A 58 9.65 -9.11 9.68
CA ARG A 58 8.43 -8.76 8.96
C ARG A 58 7.36 -8.14 9.85
N ALA A 59 7.25 -8.61 11.08
CA ALA A 59 6.26 -8.09 12.03
C ALA A 59 6.57 -6.64 12.38
N LEU A 60 7.84 -6.33 12.66
CA LEU A 60 8.28 -4.96 12.94
C LEU A 60 8.15 -4.07 11.70
N PHE A 61 8.50 -4.59 10.53
CA PHE A 61 8.32 -3.87 9.27
C PHE A 61 6.85 -3.49 9.06
N ALA A 62 5.92 -4.42 9.34
CA ALA A 62 4.48 -4.16 9.24
C ALA A 62 4.02 -3.08 10.22
N GLU A 63 4.56 -3.06 11.44
CA GLU A 63 4.24 -2.00 12.42
C GLU A 63 4.68 -0.62 11.92
N LEU A 64 5.87 -0.53 11.32
CA LEU A 64 6.32 0.74 10.75
C LEU A 64 5.49 1.14 9.53
N MET A 65 5.09 0.19 8.69
CA MET A 65 4.18 0.49 7.58
C MET A 65 2.85 1.03 8.09
N LEU A 66 2.28 0.42 9.12
CA LEU A 66 1.03 0.87 9.71
C LEU A 66 1.15 2.31 10.22
N SER A 67 2.20 2.60 10.97
CA SER A 67 2.45 3.94 11.52
C SER A 67 2.60 4.98 10.39
N TRP A 68 3.33 4.65 9.35
CA TRP A 68 3.51 5.52 8.19
C TRP A 68 2.19 5.79 7.48
N GLU A 69 1.41 4.74 7.21
CA GLU A 69 0.13 4.88 6.49
C GLU A 69 -0.89 5.69 7.29
N MET A 70 -0.94 5.49 8.59
CA MET A 70 -1.80 6.29 9.46
C MET A 70 -1.37 7.76 9.43
N ARG A 71 -0.08 8.04 9.45
CA ARG A 71 0.45 9.40 9.35
C ARG A 71 0.12 10.03 8.00
N SER A 72 0.30 9.29 6.92
CA SER A 72 -0.04 9.75 5.56
C SER A 72 -1.52 10.11 5.46
N TYR A 73 -2.38 9.31 6.06
CA TYR A 73 -3.81 9.58 6.10
C TYR A 73 -4.12 10.89 6.85
N GLN A 74 -3.52 11.08 8.03
CA GLN A 74 -3.73 12.29 8.82
C GLN A 74 -3.21 13.55 8.11
N VAL A 75 -2.06 13.46 7.46
CA VAL A 75 -1.51 14.57 6.67
C VAL A 75 -2.46 14.92 5.52
N ALA A 76 -3.01 13.92 4.84
CA ALA A 76 -3.97 14.15 3.76
C ALA A 76 -5.26 14.82 4.24
N ARG A 77 -5.71 14.50 5.46
CA ARG A 77 -6.89 15.14 6.05
C ARG A 77 -6.72 16.63 6.27
N GLU A 78 -5.49 17.06 6.53
CA GLU A 78 -5.17 18.48 6.72
C GLU A 78 -5.21 19.28 5.41
N GLN A 79 -5.14 18.60 4.27
CA GLN A 79 -5.24 19.22 2.96
C GLN A 79 -6.70 19.42 2.58
N THR A 80 -7.00 20.56 1.95
CA THR A 80 -8.39 20.94 1.66
C THR A 80 -8.95 20.30 0.40
N GLY A 81 -10.08 19.58 0.57
CA GLY A 81 -11.14 19.36 -0.44
C GLY A 81 -10.81 18.67 -1.76
N ARG A 82 -9.56 18.35 -2.07
CA ARG A 82 -9.18 17.74 -3.34
C ARG A 82 -8.99 16.23 -3.21
N PRO A 83 -9.20 15.46 -4.29
CA PRO A 83 -8.85 14.05 -4.29
C PRO A 83 -7.36 13.82 -3.97
N VAL A 84 -7.08 12.80 -3.16
CA VAL A 84 -5.72 12.36 -2.87
C VAL A 84 -5.60 10.90 -3.29
N PHE A 85 -4.58 10.59 -4.05
CA PHE A 85 -4.29 9.23 -4.50
C PHE A 85 -3.14 8.65 -3.66
N PHE A 86 -3.43 7.59 -2.95
CA PHE A 86 -2.49 6.93 -2.05
C PHE A 86 -1.83 5.76 -2.77
N ASP A 87 -0.51 5.74 -2.76
CA ASP A 87 0.25 4.58 -3.18
C ASP A 87 0.24 3.58 -2.03
N ARG A 88 -0.75 2.69 -2.02
CA ARG A 88 -1.16 1.80 -0.95
C ARG A 88 -1.80 2.55 0.22
N GLY A 89 -2.45 1.80 1.08
CA GLY A 89 -3.13 2.34 2.26
C GLY A 89 -2.99 1.43 3.47
N VAL A 90 -3.61 1.81 4.57
CA VAL A 90 -3.62 1.01 5.81
C VAL A 90 -4.01 -0.46 5.57
N PRO A 91 -5.03 -0.78 4.76
CA PRO A 91 -5.39 -2.18 4.51
C PRO A 91 -4.30 -3.02 3.87
N ASP A 92 -3.35 -2.42 3.15
CA ASP A 92 -2.21 -3.13 2.58
C ASP A 92 -1.32 -3.76 3.66
N THR A 93 -1.22 -3.15 4.83
CA THR A 93 -0.48 -3.71 5.96
C THR A 93 -1.12 -5.03 6.42
N LEU A 94 -2.43 -5.07 6.48
CA LEU A 94 -3.16 -6.29 6.83
C LEU A 94 -2.92 -7.36 5.75
N GLY A 95 -3.00 -7.00 4.49
CA GLY A 95 -2.70 -7.90 3.38
C GLY A 95 -1.26 -8.43 3.42
N TYR A 96 -0.30 -7.57 3.74
CA TYR A 96 1.10 -7.96 3.89
C TYR A 96 1.30 -9.02 4.98
N LEU A 97 0.67 -8.84 6.13
CA LEU A 97 0.75 -9.80 7.23
C LEU A 97 0.16 -11.16 6.82
N ARG A 98 -1.00 -11.15 6.17
CA ARG A 98 -1.64 -12.38 5.67
C ARG A 98 -0.76 -13.10 4.65
N LEU A 99 -0.19 -12.38 3.70
CA LEU A 99 0.72 -12.94 2.69
C LEU A 99 1.99 -13.50 3.30
N SER A 100 2.47 -12.90 4.38
CA SER A 100 3.66 -13.33 5.10
C SER A 100 3.40 -14.52 6.03
N GLY A 101 2.15 -14.97 6.14
CA GLY A 101 1.77 -16.04 7.06
C GLY A 101 1.84 -15.64 8.53
N LEU A 102 1.82 -14.34 8.81
CA LEU A 102 1.87 -13.82 10.18
C LEU A 102 0.46 -13.54 10.70
N PRO A 103 0.25 -13.68 12.02
CA PRO A 103 -1.04 -13.28 12.60
C PRO A 103 -1.25 -11.80 12.46
N VAL A 104 -2.52 -11.39 12.28
CA VAL A 104 -2.91 -9.98 12.21
C VAL A 104 -3.27 -9.52 13.62
N PRO A 105 -2.45 -8.64 14.24
CA PRO A 105 -2.79 -8.09 15.55
C PRO A 105 -4.10 -7.29 15.51
N GLU A 106 -4.81 -7.29 16.63
CA GLU A 106 -6.10 -6.59 16.71
C GLU A 106 -5.99 -5.11 16.37
N HIS A 107 -4.90 -4.44 16.76
CA HIS A 107 -4.72 -3.02 16.46
C HIS A 107 -4.58 -2.74 14.97
N VAL A 108 -4.06 -3.69 14.18
CA VAL A 108 -3.99 -3.55 12.71
C VAL A 108 -5.39 -3.63 12.11
N SER A 109 -6.20 -4.58 12.55
CA SER A 109 -7.60 -4.68 12.12
C SER A 109 -8.39 -3.44 12.50
N SER A 110 -8.20 -2.95 13.72
CA SER A 110 -8.85 -1.72 14.20
C SER A 110 -8.46 -0.51 13.35
N ALA A 111 -7.19 -0.40 12.97
CA ALA A 111 -6.73 0.67 12.10
C ALA A 111 -7.39 0.61 10.72
N ALA A 112 -7.48 -0.59 10.13
CA ALA A 112 -8.13 -0.78 8.83
C ALA A 112 -9.62 -0.40 8.86
N GLU A 113 -10.29 -0.64 9.97
CA GLU A 113 -11.69 -0.26 10.16
C GLU A 113 -11.88 1.25 10.37
N ARG A 114 -10.92 1.91 10.98
CA ARG A 114 -11.01 3.35 11.32
C ARG A 114 -10.50 4.27 10.22
N PHE A 115 -9.44 3.89 9.53
CA PHE A 115 -8.84 4.68 8.45
C PHE A 115 -9.45 4.23 7.12
N ARG A 116 -10.60 4.80 6.79
CA ARG A 116 -11.39 4.38 5.62
C ARG A 116 -11.04 5.22 4.40
N TYR A 117 -10.99 4.56 3.27
CA TYR A 117 -10.78 5.18 1.96
C TYR A 117 -12.04 5.06 1.11
N ASN A 118 -12.05 5.69 -0.05
CA ASN A 118 -13.16 5.55 -0.99
C ASN A 118 -13.33 4.06 -1.36
N PRO A 119 -14.57 3.56 -1.42
CA PRO A 119 -14.83 2.17 -1.81
C PRO A 119 -14.30 1.80 -3.19
N ARG A 120 -14.07 2.79 -4.06
CA ARG A 120 -13.41 2.57 -5.35
C ARG A 120 -11.91 2.49 -5.14
N VAL A 121 -11.41 1.28 -5.07
CA VAL A 121 -9.99 1.00 -4.92
C VAL A 121 -9.45 0.49 -6.26
N PHE A 122 -8.33 1.05 -6.69
CA PHE A 122 -7.69 0.66 -7.94
C PHE A 122 -6.64 -0.40 -7.64
N VAL A 123 -6.95 -1.65 -7.98
CA VAL A 123 -6.04 -2.78 -7.77
C VAL A 123 -5.42 -3.14 -9.10
N ALA A 124 -4.14 -2.77 -9.29
CA ALA A 124 -3.43 -3.05 -10.53
C ALA A 124 -3.08 -4.54 -10.61
N PRO A 125 -3.50 -5.25 -11.66
CA PRO A 125 -3.18 -6.65 -11.80
C PRO A 125 -1.72 -6.86 -12.22
N PRO A 126 -1.15 -8.05 -12.00
CA PRO A 126 0.15 -8.37 -12.56
C PRO A 126 0.04 -8.48 -14.07
N TRP A 127 0.88 -7.75 -14.79
CA TRP A 127 0.93 -7.76 -16.26
C TRP A 127 2.05 -8.69 -16.70
N PRO A 128 1.77 -9.88 -17.28
CA PRO A 128 2.83 -10.81 -17.69
C PRO A 128 3.86 -10.19 -18.62
N GLN A 129 3.44 -9.31 -19.53
CA GLN A 129 4.33 -8.65 -20.48
C GLN A 129 5.31 -7.70 -19.79
N ILE A 130 4.85 -6.96 -18.77
CA ILE A 130 5.70 -6.05 -18.00
C ILE A 130 6.60 -6.85 -17.05
N PHE A 131 6.05 -7.88 -16.43
CA PHE A 131 6.75 -8.68 -15.43
C PHE A 131 7.93 -9.44 -16.06
N ALA A 132 7.76 -9.99 -17.26
CA ALA A 132 8.79 -10.76 -17.95
C ALA A 132 10.00 -9.94 -18.41
N GLN A 133 9.89 -8.60 -18.44
CA GLN A 133 10.95 -7.70 -18.90
C GLN A 133 11.87 -7.21 -17.79
N ASP A 134 11.57 -7.52 -16.53
CA ASP A 134 12.34 -7.04 -15.37
C ASP A 134 13.05 -8.22 -14.70
N GLU A 135 14.32 -8.43 -15.09
CA GLU A 135 15.16 -9.51 -14.54
C GLU A 135 15.58 -9.28 -13.09
N GLU A 136 15.48 -8.06 -12.59
CA GLU A 136 15.85 -7.73 -11.21
C GLU A 136 14.76 -8.08 -10.20
N ARG A 137 13.58 -8.47 -10.64
CA ARG A 137 12.49 -8.82 -9.75
C ARG A 137 12.72 -10.17 -9.09
N LYS A 138 12.70 -10.15 -7.77
CA LYS A 138 12.85 -11.34 -6.94
C LYS A 138 11.57 -12.15 -6.78
N GLN A 139 10.43 -11.61 -7.25
CA GLN A 139 9.13 -12.24 -7.11
C GLN A 139 8.71 -12.88 -8.43
N THR A 140 8.17 -14.13 -8.36
CA THR A 140 7.63 -14.82 -9.52
C THR A 140 6.25 -14.25 -9.91
N LEU A 141 5.81 -14.57 -11.15
CA LEU A 141 4.46 -14.19 -11.59
C LEU A 141 3.38 -14.79 -10.69
N ASP A 142 3.55 -16.04 -10.24
CA ASP A 142 2.61 -16.69 -9.32
C ASP A 142 2.52 -15.95 -7.98
N GLU A 143 3.64 -15.50 -7.44
CA GLU A 143 3.68 -14.70 -6.23
C GLU A 143 3.01 -13.35 -6.44
N ALA A 144 3.21 -12.71 -7.59
CA ALA A 144 2.55 -11.46 -7.95
C ALA A 144 1.04 -11.62 -8.03
N GLU A 145 0.56 -12.73 -8.62
CA GLU A 145 -0.87 -13.04 -8.68
C GLU A 145 -1.47 -13.28 -7.30
N ARG A 146 -0.75 -13.99 -6.42
CA ARG A 146 -1.19 -14.20 -5.03
C ARG A 146 -1.27 -12.88 -4.27
N THR A 147 -0.32 -12.00 -4.49
CA THR A 147 -0.32 -10.66 -3.91
C THR A 147 -1.55 -9.87 -4.37
N TYR A 148 -1.82 -9.89 -5.67
CA TYR A 148 -2.99 -9.22 -6.25
C TYR A 148 -4.29 -9.71 -5.59
N HIS A 149 -4.49 -11.03 -5.52
CA HIS A 149 -5.71 -11.61 -4.96
C HIS A 149 -5.86 -11.34 -3.45
N ALA A 150 -4.76 -11.38 -2.71
CA ALA A 150 -4.77 -11.09 -1.28
C ALA A 150 -5.15 -9.64 -1.00
N LEU A 151 -4.59 -8.70 -1.74
CA LEU A 151 -4.90 -7.27 -1.58
C LEU A 151 -6.33 -6.96 -2.02
N ALA A 152 -6.77 -7.51 -3.15
CA ALA A 152 -8.15 -7.35 -3.61
C ALA A 152 -9.13 -7.89 -2.57
N GLY A 153 -8.83 -9.04 -1.95
CA GLY A 153 -9.64 -9.65 -0.90
C GLY A 153 -9.77 -8.77 0.33
N VAL A 154 -8.66 -8.21 0.81
CA VAL A 154 -8.66 -7.32 1.99
C VAL A 154 -9.55 -6.10 1.75
N TYR A 155 -9.39 -5.43 0.62
CA TYR A 155 -10.19 -4.25 0.30
C TYR A 155 -11.67 -4.60 0.10
N THR A 156 -11.96 -5.77 -0.45
CA THR A 156 -13.35 -6.23 -0.61
C THR A 156 -14.01 -6.45 0.75
N GLU A 157 -13.31 -7.02 1.72
CA GLU A 157 -13.83 -7.23 3.08
C GLU A 157 -14.18 -5.92 3.80
N LEU A 158 -13.50 -4.83 3.44
CA LEU A 158 -13.65 -3.53 4.11
C LEU A 158 -14.71 -2.61 3.48
N VAL A 159 -15.31 -3.03 2.41
CA VAL A 159 -16.35 -2.24 1.72
C VAL A 159 -17.72 -2.40 2.39
#